data_6cee08867e7ffbe71bffeead0b6fbd5d
#
_entry.id   6cee08867e7ffbe71bffeead0b6fbd5d
#
_cell.length_a   1.000
_cell.length_b   1.000
_cell.length_c   1.000
_cell.angle_alpha   90.00
_cell.angle_beta   90.00
_cell.angle_gamma   90.00
#
_symmetry.space_group_name_H-M   'P 1'
#
loop_
_entity.id
_entity.type
_entity.pdbx_description
1 polymer ?
#
loop_
_entity_poly.entity_id
_entity_poly.type
_entity_poly.pdbx_seq_one_letter_code
_entity_poly.pdbx_strand_id
1 'polypeptide(L)'
;MKLVRMAVMVIGLVGVMTIGTGCVAVVAGAAAGAGGYAYVKGEVQAEESVSVAEALDASKKALASLGFRVTSASKDALEGKVEASGAEGRIVNVKIVRADSGKTKIGVRVGTFGDRDQAAVILDTIRKKAGVL
;
A
#
# COMPACT_ATOMS: atom_id res chain seq x y z
N MET A 1 -50.29 5.97 -20.87
CA MET A 1 -50.08 6.14 -19.41
C MET A 1 -49.55 4.92 -18.72
N LYS A 2 -50.04 3.73 -19.04
CA LYS A 2 -49.53 2.47 -18.42
C LYS A 2 -48.08 2.18 -18.84
N LEU A 3 -47.69 2.46 -20.09
CA LEU A 3 -46.33 2.28 -20.59
C LEU A 3 -45.29 3.19 -19.92
N VAL A 4 -45.66 4.42 -19.61
CA VAL A 4 -44.78 5.35 -18.91
C VAL A 4 -44.58 4.95 -17.46
N ARG A 5 -45.61 4.41 -16.80
CA ARG A 5 -45.51 3.86 -15.43
C ARG A 5 -44.63 2.60 -15.35
N MET A 6 -44.71 1.74 -16.36
CA MET A 6 -43.82 0.58 -16.45
C MET A 6 -42.38 0.97 -16.74
N ALA A 7 -42.15 1.95 -17.61
CA ALA A 7 -40.81 2.46 -17.91
C ALA A 7 -40.15 3.10 -16.68
N VAL A 8 -40.88 3.85 -15.87
CA VAL A 8 -40.39 4.45 -14.63
C VAL A 8 -40.08 3.38 -13.59
N MET A 9 -40.87 2.31 -13.52
CA MET A 9 -40.64 1.19 -12.61
C MET A 9 -39.41 0.36 -12.97
N VAL A 10 -39.16 0.15 -14.26
CA VAL A 10 -37.96 -0.55 -14.77
C VAL A 10 -36.71 0.27 -14.56
N ILE A 11 -36.76 1.58 -14.77
CA ILE A 11 -35.63 2.49 -14.52
C ILE A 11 -35.28 2.56 -13.03
N GLY A 12 -36.30 2.53 -12.15
CA GLY A 12 -36.10 2.49 -10.71
C GLY A 12 -35.45 1.20 -10.21
N LEU A 13 -35.78 0.07 -10.84
CA LEU A 13 -35.25 -1.24 -10.46
C LEU A 13 -33.80 -1.46 -10.89
N VAL A 14 -33.40 -0.89 -12.04
CA VAL A 14 -32.03 -0.95 -12.54
C VAL A 14 -31.11 -0.03 -11.74
N GLY A 15 -31.60 1.08 -11.23
CA GLY A 15 -30.83 2.05 -10.43
C GLY A 15 -30.40 1.53 -9.06
N VAL A 16 -31.12 0.55 -8.48
CA VAL A 16 -30.83 0.03 -7.12
C VAL A 16 -29.77 -1.07 -7.13
N MET A 17 -29.56 -1.76 -8.24
CA MET A 17 -28.55 -2.84 -8.30
C MET A 17 -27.11 -2.36 -8.50
N THR A 18 -26.88 -1.10 -8.81
CA THR A 18 -25.52 -0.59 -9.06
C THR A 18 -24.82 -0.02 -7.81
N ILE A 19 -25.52 0.07 -6.67
CA ILE A 19 -24.97 0.67 -5.45
C ILE A 19 -24.15 -0.35 -4.63
N GLY A 20 -24.40 -1.65 -4.80
CA GLY A 20 -23.75 -2.69 -4.01
C GLY A 20 -22.32 -3.04 -4.42
N THR A 21 -21.95 -2.80 -5.68
CA THR A 21 -20.62 -3.16 -6.20
C THR A 21 -19.66 -1.98 -6.26
N GLY A 22 -20.14 -0.75 -6.12
CA GLY A 22 -19.32 0.46 -6.21
C GLY A 22 -18.37 0.66 -5.03
N CYS A 23 -18.75 0.25 -3.82
CA CYS A 23 -17.94 0.51 -2.63
C CYS A 23 -16.67 -0.34 -2.57
N VAL A 24 -16.74 -1.60 -2.96
CA VAL A 24 -15.56 -2.48 -2.95
C VAL A 24 -14.60 -2.12 -4.09
N ALA A 25 -15.14 -1.78 -5.27
CA ALA A 25 -14.35 -1.34 -6.40
C ALA A 25 -13.68 0.01 -6.17
N VAL A 26 -14.34 0.94 -5.48
CA VAL A 26 -13.78 2.25 -5.14
C VAL A 26 -12.64 2.11 -4.13
N VAL A 27 -12.76 1.23 -3.14
CA VAL A 27 -11.67 0.99 -2.17
C VAL A 27 -10.48 0.31 -2.85
N ALA A 28 -10.71 -0.67 -3.69
CA ALA A 28 -9.65 -1.32 -4.46
C ALA A 28 -9.04 -0.37 -5.50
N GLY A 29 -9.85 0.44 -6.19
CA GLY A 29 -9.40 1.42 -7.17
C GLY A 29 -8.66 2.59 -6.55
N ALA A 30 -9.07 3.07 -5.38
CA ALA A 30 -8.36 4.14 -4.65
C ALA A 30 -7.00 3.66 -4.14
N ALA A 31 -6.88 2.41 -3.68
CA ALA A 31 -5.62 1.83 -3.27
C ALA A 31 -4.65 1.62 -4.45
N ALA A 32 -5.16 1.30 -5.64
CA ALA A 32 -4.34 1.02 -6.82
C ALA A 32 -4.07 2.26 -7.70
N GLY A 33 -4.97 3.26 -7.71
CA GLY A 33 -4.98 4.30 -8.74
C GLY A 33 -4.39 5.64 -8.37
N ALA A 34 -4.35 6.03 -7.11
CA ALA A 34 -3.98 7.40 -6.70
C ALA A 34 -2.58 7.50 -6.08
N GLY A 35 -1.67 6.56 -6.38
CA GLY A 35 -0.41 6.45 -5.66
C GLY A 35 -0.66 6.24 -4.17
N GLY A 36 -1.85 5.78 -3.85
CA GLY A 36 -2.29 5.48 -2.51
C GLY A 36 -1.73 4.16 -2.01
N TYR A 37 -1.95 3.91 -0.78
CA TYR A 37 -1.55 2.68 -0.12
C TYR A 37 -2.75 2.03 0.55
N ALA A 38 -2.72 0.72 0.63
CA ALA A 38 -3.65 -0.05 1.43
C ALA A 38 -3.15 -0.15 2.87
N TYR A 39 -4.05 -0.09 3.83
CA TYR A 39 -3.75 -0.39 5.22
C TYR A 39 -4.36 -1.73 5.58
N VAL A 40 -3.50 -2.72 5.79
CA VAL A 40 -3.92 -4.11 6.02
C VAL A 40 -3.21 -4.66 7.25
N LYS A 41 -3.96 -5.03 8.27
CA LYS A 41 -3.42 -5.66 9.50
C LYS A 41 -2.25 -4.89 10.14
N GLY A 42 -2.36 -3.58 10.22
CA GLY A 42 -1.32 -2.74 10.80
C GLY A 42 -0.14 -2.41 9.88
N GLU A 43 -0.18 -2.83 8.64
CA GLU A 43 0.85 -2.60 7.63
C GLU A 43 0.31 -1.69 6.52
N VAL A 44 1.06 -0.67 6.18
CA VAL A 44 0.78 0.20 5.03
C VAL A 44 1.50 -0.37 3.81
N GLN A 45 0.77 -0.64 2.74
CA GLN A 45 1.28 -1.32 1.56
C GLN A 45 1.07 -0.50 0.29
N ALA A 46 2.03 -0.55 -0.61
CA ALA A 46 1.90 -0.02 -1.98
C ALA A 46 2.61 -0.94 -2.98
N GLU A 47 2.13 -0.95 -4.22
CA GLU A 47 2.79 -1.63 -5.33
C GLU A 47 3.47 -0.61 -6.23
N GLU A 48 4.73 -0.84 -6.54
CA GLU A 48 5.55 0.07 -7.34
C GLU A 48 6.27 -0.68 -8.46
N SER A 49 6.53 0.02 -9.56
CA SER A 49 7.22 -0.51 -10.73
C SER A 49 8.75 -0.43 -10.55
N VAL A 50 9.25 -1.08 -9.54
CA VAL A 50 10.69 -1.19 -9.22
C VAL A 50 11.05 -2.64 -8.93
N SER A 51 12.33 -2.97 -9.01
CA SER A 51 12.81 -4.30 -8.63
C SER A 51 12.85 -4.47 -7.10
N VAL A 52 12.89 -5.71 -6.64
CA VAL A 52 13.08 -6.02 -5.21
C VAL A 52 14.38 -5.41 -4.69
N ALA A 53 15.44 -5.47 -5.47
CA ALA A 53 16.74 -4.90 -5.11
C ALA A 53 16.69 -3.37 -4.98
N GLU A 54 16.04 -2.69 -5.91
CA GLU A 54 15.85 -1.24 -5.85
C GLU A 54 14.98 -0.82 -4.68
N ALA A 55 13.89 -1.55 -4.42
CA ALA A 55 13.02 -1.31 -3.27
C ALA A 55 13.75 -1.51 -1.94
N LEU A 56 14.60 -2.54 -1.85
CA LEU A 56 15.41 -2.79 -0.66
C LEU A 56 16.40 -1.64 -0.39
N ASP A 57 17.12 -1.22 -1.41
CA ASP A 57 18.08 -0.13 -1.31
C ASP A 57 17.41 1.19 -0.95
N ALA A 58 16.28 1.50 -1.59
CA ALA A 58 15.47 2.66 -1.28
C ALA A 58 14.94 2.62 0.17
N SER A 59 14.53 1.46 0.65
CA SER A 59 14.06 1.27 2.03
C SER A 59 15.15 1.55 3.05
N LYS A 60 16.35 1.05 2.81
CA LYS A 60 17.51 1.32 3.67
C LYS A 60 17.85 2.81 3.71
N LYS A 61 17.89 3.46 2.56
CA LYS A 61 18.16 4.92 2.45
C LYS A 61 17.08 5.75 3.13
N ALA A 62 15.82 5.40 2.92
CA ALA A 62 14.69 6.10 3.53
C ALA A 62 14.72 6.01 5.06
N LEU A 63 14.93 4.83 5.60
CA LEU A 63 15.00 4.61 7.04
C LEU A 63 16.17 5.38 7.65
N ALA A 64 17.33 5.36 7.03
CA ALA A 64 18.49 6.13 7.49
C ALA A 64 18.21 7.64 7.47
N SER A 65 17.57 8.15 6.41
CA SER A 65 17.23 9.59 6.31
C SER A 65 16.19 10.04 7.35
N LEU A 66 15.36 9.13 7.83
CA LEU A 66 14.37 9.40 8.88
C LEU A 66 14.89 9.17 10.30
N GLY A 67 16.16 8.84 10.45
CA GLY A 67 16.80 8.65 11.75
C GLY A 67 16.66 7.24 12.33
N PHE A 68 16.18 6.28 11.56
CA PHE A 68 16.14 4.88 11.98
C PHE A 68 17.48 4.19 11.70
N ARG A 69 17.87 3.30 12.60
CA ARG A 69 19.04 2.44 12.41
C ARG A 69 18.60 1.11 11.79
N VAL A 70 19.09 0.79 10.63
CA VAL A 70 18.87 -0.51 10.01
C VAL A 70 19.63 -1.58 10.80
N THR A 71 18.90 -2.54 11.35
CA THR A 71 19.46 -3.62 12.19
C THR A 71 19.62 -4.92 11.41
N SER A 72 18.80 -5.13 10.39
CA SER A 72 18.84 -6.31 9.55
C SER A 72 18.30 -5.98 8.16
N ALA A 73 18.91 -6.55 7.15
CA ALA A 73 18.41 -6.48 5.78
C ALA A 73 18.77 -7.77 5.04
N SER A 74 17.79 -8.37 4.40
CA SER A 74 17.97 -9.59 3.61
C SER A 74 17.13 -9.54 2.35
N LYS A 75 17.56 -10.21 1.30
CA LYS A 75 16.77 -10.38 0.09
C LYS A 75 17.13 -11.69 -0.64
N ASP A 76 16.14 -12.18 -1.38
CA ASP A 76 16.33 -13.13 -2.47
C ASP A 76 15.75 -12.56 -3.77
N ALA A 77 15.51 -13.40 -4.77
CA ALA A 77 15.00 -12.96 -6.07
C ALA A 77 13.57 -12.41 -6.02
N LEU A 78 12.75 -12.86 -5.07
CA LEU A 78 11.31 -12.59 -4.98
C LEU A 78 10.91 -11.77 -3.76
N GLU A 79 11.73 -11.75 -2.73
CA GLU A 79 11.42 -11.12 -1.45
C GLU A 79 12.59 -10.34 -0.89
N GLY A 80 12.27 -9.31 -0.13
CA GLY A 80 13.24 -8.57 0.68
C GLY A 80 12.63 -8.21 2.01
N LYS A 81 13.45 -8.05 3.02
CA LYS A 81 13.05 -7.62 4.35
C LYS A 81 14.10 -6.67 4.92
N VAL A 82 13.62 -5.60 5.50
CA VAL A 82 14.45 -4.65 6.26
C VAL A 82 13.84 -4.47 7.63
N GLU A 83 14.66 -4.56 8.64
CA GLU A 83 14.29 -4.24 10.02
C GLU A 83 15.16 -3.09 10.51
N ALA A 84 14.53 -2.13 11.17
CA ALA A 84 15.20 -0.96 11.70
C ALA A 84 14.66 -0.61 13.08
N SER A 85 15.48 0.04 13.89
CA SER A 85 15.09 0.54 15.20
C SER A 85 15.18 2.06 15.24
N GLY A 86 14.19 2.68 15.86
CA GLY A 86 14.13 4.12 16.09
C GLY A 86 14.27 4.48 17.55
N ALA A 87 13.97 5.75 17.87
CA ALA A 87 13.91 6.24 19.22
C ALA A 87 12.89 5.44 20.05
N GLU A 88 13.13 5.33 21.35
CA GLU A 88 12.27 4.64 22.31
C GLU A 88 12.08 3.13 22.01
N GLY A 89 13.03 2.51 21.31
CA GLY A 89 12.95 1.09 20.97
C GLY A 89 11.89 0.72 19.94
N ARG A 90 11.37 1.70 19.20
CA ARG A 90 10.37 1.48 18.16
C ARG A 90 10.98 0.71 17.00
N ILE A 91 10.36 -0.38 16.61
CA ILE A 91 10.84 -1.24 15.54
C ILE A 91 10.01 -1.01 14.27
N VAL A 92 10.70 -0.88 13.15
CA VAL A 92 10.11 -0.78 11.81
C VAL A 92 10.46 -2.02 11.03
N ASN A 93 9.44 -2.64 10.44
CA ASN A 93 9.61 -3.74 9.50
C ASN A 93 9.15 -3.30 8.12
N VAL A 94 10.02 -3.45 7.14
CA VAL A 94 9.71 -3.27 5.73
C VAL A 94 9.75 -4.62 5.04
N LYS A 95 8.64 -5.01 4.45
CA LYS A 95 8.52 -6.26 3.68
C LYS A 95 8.38 -5.90 2.20
N ILE A 96 9.16 -6.54 1.38
CA ILE A 96 9.22 -6.31 -0.06
C ILE A 96 8.95 -7.65 -0.73
N VAL A 97 7.93 -7.71 -1.59
CA VAL A 97 7.54 -8.95 -2.27
C VAL A 97 7.24 -8.67 -3.73
N ARG A 98 7.77 -9.51 -4.62
CA ARG A 98 7.38 -9.47 -6.03
C ARG A 98 5.94 -9.91 -6.17
N ALA A 99 5.07 -9.06 -6.69
CA ALA A 99 3.67 -9.37 -6.93
C ALA A 99 3.46 -10.09 -8.26
N ASP A 100 2.35 -10.81 -8.39
CA ASP A 100 1.99 -11.51 -9.63
C ASP A 100 1.80 -10.56 -10.83
N SER A 101 1.48 -9.29 -10.55
CA SER A 101 1.41 -8.22 -11.55
C SER A 101 2.75 -7.85 -12.18
N GLY A 102 3.87 -8.38 -11.68
CA GLY A 102 5.23 -7.98 -12.07
C GLY A 102 5.74 -6.73 -11.34
N LYS A 103 4.89 -6.08 -10.55
CA LYS A 103 5.28 -4.98 -9.66
C LYS A 103 5.83 -5.51 -8.35
N THR A 104 6.42 -4.63 -7.58
CA THR A 104 6.95 -4.95 -6.25
C THR A 104 6.04 -4.33 -5.19
N LYS A 105 5.54 -5.16 -4.30
CA LYS A 105 4.76 -4.71 -3.15
C LYS A 105 5.70 -4.38 -2.00
N ILE A 106 5.56 -3.17 -1.46
CA ILE A 106 6.33 -2.69 -0.32
C ILE A 106 5.34 -2.48 0.82
N GLY A 107 5.55 -3.17 1.93
CA GLY A 107 4.76 -3.06 3.14
C GLY A 107 5.60 -2.51 4.28
N VAL A 108 5.07 -1.54 5.02
CA VAL A 108 5.73 -0.93 6.17
C VAL A 108 4.87 -1.08 7.40
N ARG A 109 5.45 -1.62 8.46
CA ARG A 109 4.84 -1.73 9.77
C ARG A 109 5.72 -1.07 10.82
N VAL A 110 5.13 -0.21 11.63
CA VAL A 110 5.82 0.48 12.71
C VAL A 110 5.23 0.03 14.04
N GLY A 111 6.10 -0.50 14.91
CA GLY A 111 5.71 -0.97 16.24
C GLY A 111 4.86 -2.25 16.21
N THR A 112 4.49 -2.70 17.39
CA THR A 112 3.74 -3.97 17.57
C THR A 112 2.31 -3.87 17.05
N PHE A 113 1.66 -2.72 17.25
CA PHE A 113 0.26 -2.49 16.87
C PHE A 113 0.08 -1.84 15.50
N GLY A 114 1.17 -1.38 14.87
CA GLY A 114 1.15 -0.70 13.59
C GLY A 114 0.73 0.77 13.71
N ASP A 115 1.69 1.68 13.64
CA ASP A 115 1.44 3.12 13.54
C ASP A 115 1.25 3.48 12.07
N ARG A 116 0.00 3.70 11.67
CA ARG A 116 -0.36 4.00 10.29
C ARG A 116 0.28 5.27 9.75
N ASP A 117 0.24 6.33 10.51
CA ASP A 117 0.71 7.64 10.05
C ASP A 117 2.23 7.64 9.86
N GLN A 118 2.95 7.07 10.78
CA GLN A 118 4.40 6.93 10.67
C GLN A 118 4.80 5.94 9.56
N ALA A 119 4.07 4.85 9.42
CA ALA A 119 4.30 3.89 8.34
C ALA A 119 4.07 4.52 6.96
N ALA A 120 3.05 5.37 6.82
CA ALA A 120 2.77 6.10 5.59
C ALA A 120 3.92 7.07 5.24
N VAL A 121 4.44 7.81 6.20
CA VAL A 121 5.60 8.71 5.99
C VAL A 121 6.84 7.92 5.55
N ILE A 122 7.09 6.77 6.16
CA ILE A 122 8.21 5.92 5.78
C ILE A 122 8.03 5.39 4.35
N LEU A 123 6.85 4.91 4.02
CA LEU A 123 6.55 4.39 2.67
C LEU A 123 6.70 5.49 1.61
N ASP A 124 6.19 6.69 1.86
CA ASP A 124 6.37 7.82 0.93
C ASP A 124 7.84 8.18 0.74
N THR A 125 8.62 8.13 1.80
CA THR A 125 10.07 8.38 1.73
C THR A 125 10.77 7.29 0.91
N ILE A 126 10.39 6.03 1.09
CA ILE A 126 10.88 4.91 0.28
C ILE A 126 10.58 5.15 -1.21
N ARG A 127 9.36 5.55 -1.52
CA ARG A 127 8.93 5.83 -2.89
C ARG A 127 9.73 6.97 -3.52
N LYS A 128 10.01 8.02 -2.76
CA LYS A 128 10.89 9.13 -3.20
C LYS A 128 12.31 8.65 -3.47
N LYS A 129 12.88 7.84 -2.58
CA LYS A 129 14.23 7.27 -2.76
C LYS A 129 14.32 6.29 -3.92
N ALA A 130 13.23 5.59 -4.21
CA ALA A 130 13.12 4.70 -5.37
C ALA A 130 12.87 5.43 -6.71
N GLY A 131 12.58 6.73 -6.67
CA GLY A 131 12.31 7.53 -7.86
C GLY A 131 10.92 7.35 -8.45
N VAL A 132 9.95 6.86 -7.70
CA VAL A 132 8.56 6.65 -8.15
C VAL A 132 7.58 7.74 -7.66
N LEU A 133 8.07 8.67 -6.89
CA LEU A 133 7.35 9.89 -6.48
C LEU A 133 8.10 11.12 -6.92
#